data_dda1863d80d16e38b12f2c1e233be927
#
_entry.id   dda1863d80d16e38b12f2c1e233be927
#
_cell.length_a   1.000
_cell.length_b   1.000
_cell.length_c   1.000
_cell.angle_alpha   90.00
_cell.angle_beta   90.00
_cell.angle_gamma   90.00
#
_symmetry.space_group_name_H-M   'P 1'
#
loop_
_entity.id
_entity.type
_entity.pdbx_description
1 polymer ?
#
loop_
_entity_poly.entity_id
_entity_poly.type
_entity_poly.pdbx_seq_one_letter_code
_entity_poly.pdbx_strand_id
1 'polypeptide(L)' 'KIELIGVCSDICVISNALILKATYPEVDITVDASCCAGSTPEKHKAALDVMKSCQINVIGE' A
#
# COMPACT_ATOMS: atom_id res chain seq x y z
N LYS A 1 -14.23 -4.44 1.06
CA LYS A 1 -13.24 -3.57 0.42
C LYS A 1 -12.59 -2.65 1.43
N ILE A 2 -11.28 -2.58 1.41
CA ILE A 2 -10.50 -1.75 2.33
C ILE A 2 -9.65 -0.80 1.50
N GLU A 3 -9.69 0.50 1.85
CA GLU A 3 -8.85 1.50 1.21
C GLU A 3 -7.91 2.10 2.26
N LEU A 4 -6.61 2.12 1.93
CA LEU A 4 -5.58 2.62 2.81
C LEU A 4 -5.01 3.93 2.29
N ILE A 5 -4.87 4.89 3.20
CA ILE A 5 -4.22 6.18 2.94
C ILE A 5 -3.33 6.51 4.14
N GLY A 6 -2.43 7.44 3.95
CA GLY A 6 -1.62 7.91 5.07
C GLY A 6 -0.20 8.25 4.64
N VAL A 7 0.61 8.62 5.62
CA VAL A 7 2.01 8.94 5.39
C VAL A 7 2.90 7.73 5.67
N CYS A 8 4.12 7.78 5.16
CA CYS A 8 5.08 6.69 5.22
C CYS A 8 4.56 5.43 4.55
N SER A 9 4.22 5.55 3.25
CA SER A 9 3.77 4.41 2.45
C SER A 9 4.75 3.24 2.48
N ASP A 10 6.04 3.52 2.66
CA ASP A 10 7.10 2.53 2.74
C ASP A 10 7.29 1.94 4.15
N ILE A 11 6.55 2.42 5.14
CA ILE A 11 6.64 1.93 6.52
C ILE A 11 5.26 1.50 7.02
N CYS A 12 4.44 2.48 7.46
CA CYS A 12 3.16 2.15 8.09
C CYS A 12 2.13 1.62 7.11
N VAL A 13 2.01 2.27 5.95
CA VAL A 13 0.97 1.89 4.98
C VAL A 13 1.26 0.50 4.42
N ILE A 14 2.50 0.25 3.98
CA ILE A 14 2.83 -1.05 3.41
C ILE A 14 2.73 -2.17 4.47
N SER A 15 3.16 -1.91 5.70
CA SER A 15 3.10 -2.91 6.75
C SER A 15 1.66 -3.31 7.05
N ASN A 16 0.77 -2.33 7.17
CA ASN A 16 -0.64 -2.60 7.41
C ASN A 16 -1.30 -3.27 6.21
N ALA A 17 -0.95 -2.86 5.00
CA ALA A 17 -1.51 -3.44 3.78
C ALA A 17 -1.14 -4.92 3.68
N LEU A 18 0.10 -5.28 3.93
CA LEU A 18 0.56 -6.67 3.86
C LEU A 18 -0.07 -7.53 4.94
N ILE A 19 -0.19 -7.00 6.17
CA ILE A 19 -0.84 -7.71 7.26
C ILE A 19 -2.31 -7.97 6.95
N LEU A 20 -3.01 -6.96 6.45
CA LEU A 20 -4.42 -7.11 6.08
C LEU A 20 -4.59 -8.09 4.94
N LYS A 21 -3.71 -8.07 3.95
CA LYS A 21 -3.79 -9.00 2.82
C LYS A 21 -3.53 -10.43 3.27
N ALA A 22 -2.60 -10.64 4.20
CA ALA A 22 -2.31 -11.96 4.74
C ALA A 22 -3.44 -12.48 5.62
N THR A 23 -4.07 -11.59 6.39
CA THR A 23 -5.16 -11.95 7.31
C THR A 23 -6.48 -12.19 6.56
N TYR A 24 -6.75 -11.39 5.53
CA TYR A 24 -7.98 -11.43 4.74
C TYR A 24 -7.66 -11.52 3.25
N PRO A 25 -7.13 -12.65 2.77
CA PRO A 25 -6.62 -12.73 1.40
C PRO A 25 -7.70 -12.55 0.32
N GLU A 26 -8.97 -12.73 0.67
CA GLU A 26 -10.07 -12.60 -0.29
C GLU A 26 -10.69 -11.20 -0.30
N VAL A 27 -10.29 -10.32 0.62
CA VAL A 27 -10.80 -8.95 0.68
C VAL A 27 -9.99 -8.07 -0.26
N ASP A 28 -10.67 -7.24 -1.04
CA ASP A 28 -10.01 -6.26 -1.90
C ASP A 28 -9.39 -5.16 -1.04
N ILE A 29 -8.09 -4.99 -1.15
CA ILE A 29 -7.36 -3.94 -0.47
C ILE A 29 -6.83 -2.98 -1.53
N THR A 30 -7.14 -1.70 -1.36
CA THR A 30 -6.72 -0.64 -2.29
C THR A 30 -5.90 0.39 -1.53
N VAL A 31 -4.77 0.79 -2.10
CA VAL A 31 -3.95 1.88 -1.59
C VAL A 31 -4.04 3.05 -2.56
N ASP A 32 -4.44 4.21 -2.06
CA ASP A 32 -4.48 5.42 -2.87
C ASP A 32 -3.14 6.14 -2.73
N ALA A 33 -2.30 5.97 -3.73
CA ALA A 33 -0.96 6.53 -3.71
C ALA A 33 -0.94 8.06 -3.71
N SER A 34 -2.00 8.69 -4.23
CA SER A 34 -2.10 10.16 -4.20
C SER A 34 -2.32 10.69 -2.78
N CYS A 35 -2.80 9.84 -1.87
CA CYS A 35 -3.03 10.18 -0.47
C CYS A 35 -1.95 9.61 0.45
N CYS A 36 -0.85 9.12 -0.11
CA CYS A 36 0.25 8.52 0.63
C CYS A 36 1.54 9.25 0.32
N ALA A 37 2.48 9.18 1.25
CA ALA A 37 3.82 9.73 1.05
C ALA A 37 4.84 8.81 1.72
N GLY A 38 5.92 8.53 1.02
CA GLY A 38 7.02 7.75 1.57
C GLY A 38 8.05 8.62 2.27
N SER A 39 9.01 7.98 2.94
CA SER A 39 10.12 8.69 3.56
C SER A 39 11.04 9.30 2.50
N THR A 40 11.15 8.67 1.34
CA THR A 40 11.80 9.23 0.15
C THR A 40 10.99 8.83 -1.09
N PRO A 41 11.13 9.58 -2.21
CA PRO A 41 10.40 9.19 -3.43
C PRO A 41 10.72 7.78 -3.91
N GLU A 42 11.99 7.37 -3.82
CA GLU A 42 12.39 6.04 -4.25
C GLU A 42 11.77 4.94 -3.37
N LYS A 43 11.74 5.15 -2.06
CA LYS A 43 11.15 4.17 -1.14
C LYS A 43 9.64 4.12 -1.29
N HIS A 44 9.01 5.25 -1.54
CA HIS A 44 7.57 5.28 -1.81
C HIS A 44 7.24 4.42 -3.03
N LYS A 45 7.97 4.62 -4.12
CA LYS A 45 7.74 3.83 -5.34
C LYS A 45 8.03 2.36 -5.11
N ALA A 46 9.11 2.03 -4.40
CA ALA A 46 9.44 0.64 -4.09
C ALA A 46 8.33 -0.02 -3.28
N ALA A 47 7.76 0.68 -2.30
CA ALA A 47 6.66 0.15 -1.50
C ALA A 47 5.42 -0.11 -2.36
N LEU A 48 5.09 0.80 -3.28
CA LEU A 48 3.96 0.61 -4.18
C LEU A 48 4.18 -0.60 -5.08
N ASP A 49 5.39 -0.80 -5.59
CA ASP A 49 5.70 -1.95 -6.43
C ASP A 49 5.56 -3.27 -5.65
N VAL A 50 6.01 -3.30 -4.40
CA VAL A 50 5.85 -4.49 -3.56
C VAL A 50 4.37 -4.77 -3.30
N MET A 51 3.59 -3.75 -3.02
CA MET A 51 2.16 -3.92 -2.79
C MET A 51 1.45 -4.46 -4.03
N LYS A 52 1.82 -4.00 -5.22
CA LYS A 52 1.27 -4.55 -6.47
C LYS A 52 1.62 -6.02 -6.64
N SER A 53 2.86 -6.41 -6.30
CA SER A 53 3.30 -7.80 -6.38
C SER A 53 2.51 -8.70 -5.43
N CYS A 54 2.02 -8.14 -4.33
CA CYS A 54 1.19 -8.86 -3.36
C CYS A 54 -0.30 -8.78 -3.68
N GLN A 55 -0.66 -8.35 -4.90
CA GLN A 55 -2.04 -8.26 -5.37
C GLN A 55 -2.89 -7.23 -4.62
N ILE A 56 -2.24 -6.20 -4.11
CA ILE A 56 -2.93 -5.05 -3.53
C ILE A 56 -3.15 -4.04 -4.66
N ASN A 57 -4.37 -3.52 -4.76
CA ASN A 57 -4.69 -2.52 -5.78
C ASN A 57 -4.07 -1.18 -5.41
N VAL A 58 -3.31 -0.60 -6.33
CA VAL A 58 -2.71 0.72 -6.13
C VAL A 58 -3.29 1.68 -7.14
N ILE A 59 -3.90 2.75 -6.66
CA ILE A 59 -4.49 3.79 -7.50
C ILE A 59 -3.84 5.13 -7.21
N GLY A 60 -4.03 6.09 -8.07
CA GLY A 60 -3.57 7.47 -7.84
C GLY A 60 -2.07 7.69 -7.96
N GLU A 61 -1.30 6.75 -8.52
CA GLU A 61 0.13 6.95 -8.69
C GLU A 61 0.53 7.73 -9.96
#